data_33158bb5aedb99aefef7dec98b9ab69a
#
_entry.id   33158bb5aedb99aefef7dec98b9ab69a
#
_cell.length_a   1.000
_cell.length_b   1.000
_cell.length_c   1.000
_cell.angle_alpha   90.00
_cell.angle_beta   90.00
_cell.angle_gamma   90.00
#
_symmetry.space_group_name_H-M   'P 1'
#
loop_
_entity.id
_entity.type
_entity.pdbx_description
1 polymer ?
#
loop_
_entity_poly.entity_id
_entity_poly.type
_entity_poly.pdbx_seq_one_letter_code
_entity_poly.pdbx_strand_id
1 'polypeptide(L)'
;MKKYAGLWLIGAISVVACAGCNPPADYALVGSAYVPAAQGDIRIEKIDREQMMVVVAMDHLSPPAAIEPGMTHYIVWFSVVGEYPVPQQALEYDAETRTGRASIPTSLRELDVRITAEQSENPTQPSDLVIASQKIREK
;
A
#
# COMPACT_ATOMS: atom_id res chain seq x y z
N MET A 1 61.00 40.45 -2.68
CA MET A 1 59.67 40.36 -2.07
C MET A 1 58.72 39.63 -3.00
N LYS A 2 58.38 38.42 -2.66
CA LYS A 2 57.44 37.65 -3.45
C LYS A 2 56.07 37.77 -2.82
N LYS A 3 55.16 38.43 -3.51
CA LYS A 3 53.72 38.44 -3.12
C LYS A 3 53.08 37.19 -3.69
N TYR A 4 52.68 36.28 -2.82
CA TYR A 4 51.86 35.16 -3.19
C TYR A 4 50.41 35.60 -3.22
N ALA A 5 49.84 35.73 -4.41
CA ALA A 5 48.41 35.89 -4.58
C ALA A 5 47.75 34.52 -4.41
N GLY A 6 47.13 34.28 -3.28
CA GLY A 6 46.35 33.09 -3.04
C GLY A 6 45.07 33.15 -3.87
N LEU A 7 44.99 32.32 -4.91
CA LEU A 7 43.77 32.14 -5.66
C LEU A 7 42.84 31.21 -4.90
N TRP A 8 41.82 31.81 -4.26
CA TRP A 8 40.74 31.04 -3.66
C TRP A 8 39.76 30.64 -4.70
N LEU A 9 39.85 29.38 -5.13
CA LEU A 9 38.80 28.75 -5.93
C LEU A 9 37.65 28.42 -5.05
N ILE A 10 36.62 29.28 -5.06
CA ILE A 10 35.33 28.98 -4.45
C ILE A 10 34.63 28.02 -5.42
N GLY A 11 34.71 26.72 -5.09
CA GLY A 11 33.91 25.71 -5.77
C GLY A 11 32.44 25.94 -5.48
N ALA A 12 31.71 26.43 -6.46
CA ALA A 12 30.26 26.47 -6.41
C ALA A 12 29.74 25.03 -6.47
N ILE A 13 29.34 24.50 -5.32
CA ILE A 13 28.58 23.26 -5.26
C ILE A 13 27.17 23.56 -5.79
N SER A 14 26.95 23.27 -7.05
CA SER A 14 25.61 23.29 -7.63
C SER A 14 24.81 22.14 -7.01
N VAL A 15 24.02 22.45 -6.00
CA VAL A 15 23.00 21.55 -5.51
C VAL A 15 21.91 21.47 -6.60
N VAL A 16 21.99 20.42 -7.41
CA VAL A 16 20.89 20.09 -8.30
C VAL A 16 19.73 19.62 -7.42
N ALA A 17 18.85 20.54 -7.11
CA ALA A 17 17.55 20.18 -6.52
C ALA A 17 16.76 19.42 -7.60
N CYS A 18 16.61 18.10 -7.42
CA CYS A 18 15.64 17.33 -8.20
C CYS A 18 14.23 17.84 -7.88
N ALA A 19 13.80 18.88 -8.59
CA ALA A 19 12.41 19.30 -8.58
C ALA A 19 11.62 18.27 -9.39
N GLY A 20 10.86 17.38 -8.72
CA GLY A 20 9.96 16.45 -9.39
C GLY A 20 9.87 15.03 -8.84
N CYS A 21 10.71 14.61 -7.90
CA CYS A 21 10.56 13.35 -7.19
C CYS A 21 9.62 13.56 -5.98
N ASN A 22 8.30 13.44 -6.20
CA ASN A 22 7.41 13.21 -5.09
C ASN A 22 7.70 11.82 -4.56
N PRO A 23 8.10 11.65 -3.29
CA PRO A 23 8.27 10.33 -2.71
C PRO A 23 6.92 9.59 -2.79
N PRO A 24 6.91 8.26 -3.02
CA PRO A 24 5.68 7.49 -2.94
C PRO A 24 5.02 7.72 -1.58
N ALA A 25 3.71 7.89 -1.57
CA ALA A 25 2.98 8.01 -0.32
C ALA A 25 2.82 6.61 0.28
N ASP A 26 3.27 6.45 1.52
CA ASP A 26 3.17 5.20 2.27
C ASP A 26 2.13 5.35 3.38
N TYR A 27 1.26 4.36 3.50
CA TYR A 27 0.24 4.28 4.54
C TYR A 27 0.41 2.99 5.32
N ALA A 28 0.51 3.08 6.64
CA ALA A 28 0.61 1.90 7.49
C ALA A 28 -0.71 1.11 7.52
N LEU A 29 -0.60 -0.23 7.47
CA LEU A 29 -1.68 -1.16 7.73
C LEU A 29 -1.45 -1.84 9.08
N VAL A 30 -2.47 -1.85 9.90
CA VAL A 30 -2.45 -2.52 11.21
C VAL A 30 -3.53 -3.59 11.22
N GLY A 31 -3.16 -4.79 11.62
CA GLY A 31 -4.09 -5.91 11.75
C GLY A 31 -5.20 -5.61 12.77
N SER A 32 -6.40 -6.07 12.46
CA SER A 32 -7.54 -6.00 13.35
C SER A 32 -7.41 -6.98 14.51
N ALA A 33 -8.43 -7.02 15.39
CA ALA A 33 -8.50 -7.99 16.48
C ALA A 33 -8.48 -9.46 16.01
N TYR A 34 -8.85 -9.74 14.76
CA TYR A 34 -8.76 -11.08 14.16
C TYR A 34 -7.31 -11.52 13.90
N VAL A 35 -6.42 -10.59 13.60
CA VAL A 35 -5.02 -10.84 13.28
C VAL A 35 -4.12 -9.76 13.90
N PRO A 36 -4.08 -9.66 15.21
CA PRO A 36 -3.42 -8.53 15.89
C PRO A 36 -1.90 -8.45 15.64
N ALA A 37 -1.28 -9.54 15.23
CA ALA A 37 0.14 -9.56 14.87
C ALA A 37 0.40 -9.10 13.42
N ALA A 38 -0.62 -9.05 12.57
CA ALA A 38 -0.47 -8.64 11.19
C ALA A 38 -0.18 -7.14 11.09
N GLN A 39 0.74 -6.79 10.23
CA GLN A 39 1.10 -5.41 9.91
C GLN A 39 1.52 -5.31 8.46
N GLY A 40 1.49 -4.12 7.93
CA GLY A 40 1.90 -3.91 6.55
C GLY A 40 1.87 -2.46 6.15
N ASP A 41 1.92 -2.26 4.87
CA ASP A 41 1.85 -0.93 4.27
C ASP A 41 1.11 -0.95 2.94
N ILE A 42 0.61 0.21 2.58
CA ILE A 42 0.13 0.52 1.24
C ILE A 42 1.04 1.59 0.67
N ARG A 43 1.66 1.29 -0.45
CA ARG A 43 2.46 2.23 -1.21
C ARG A 43 1.70 2.68 -2.44
N ILE A 44 1.66 3.99 -2.67
CA ILE A 44 1.06 4.59 -3.86
C ILE A 44 2.15 5.01 -4.81
N GLU A 45 2.16 4.42 -6.00
CA GLU A 45 3.11 4.73 -7.06
C GLU A 45 2.36 5.37 -8.23
N LYS A 46 2.85 6.50 -8.75
CA LYS A 46 2.28 7.10 -9.95
C LYS A 46 2.72 6.31 -11.18
N ILE A 47 1.75 5.86 -11.98
CA ILE A 47 2.00 5.25 -13.29
C ILE A 47 2.08 6.35 -14.34
N ASP A 48 1.06 7.22 -14.38
CA ASP A 48 0.96 8.36 -15.28
C ASP A 48 0.09 9.47 -14.66
N ARG A 49 -0.42 10.38 -15.49
CA ARG A 49 -1.24 11.50 -15.02
C ARG A 49 -2.61 11.10 -14.49
N GLU A 50 -3.13 9.95 -14.95
CA GLU A 50 -4.49 9.50 -14.67
C GLU A 50 -4.52 8.25 -13.79
N GLN A 51 -3.44 7.48 -13.77
CA GLN A 51 -3.38 6.19 -13.08
C GLN A 51 -2.28 6.16 -12.02
N MET A 52 -2.60 5.46 -10.95
CA MET A 52 -1.65 5.10 -9.91
C MET A 52 -1.73 3.60 -9.61
N MET A 53 -0.66 3.05 -9.07
CA MET A 53 -0.59 1.70 -8.55
C MET A 53 -0.74 1.73 -7.03
N VAL A 54 -1.69 0.97 -6.53
CA VAL A 54 -1.83 0.70 -5.09
C VAL A 54 -1.15 -0.62 -4.79
N VAL A 55 -0.03 -0.57 -4.13
CA VAL A 55 0.75 -1.76 -3.73
C VAL A 55 0.45 -2.06 -2.27
N VAL A 56 -0.15 -3.20 -2.01
CA VAL A 56 -0.47 -3.69 -0.66
C VAL A 56 0.52 -4.76 -0.27
N ALA A 57 1.11 -4.65 0.91
CA ALA A 57 1.99 -5.66 1.50
C ALA A 57 1.59 -5.89 2.95
N MET A 58 1.37 -7.15 3.31
CA MET A 58 1.05 -7.57 4.68
C MET A 58 2.06 -8.63 5.15
N ASP A 59 2.52 -8.47 6.37
CA ASP A 59 3.41 -9.41 7.07
C ASP A 59 2.71 -9.97 8.32
N HIS A 60 3.18 -11.12 8.77
CA HIS A 60 2.62 -11.85 9.92
C HIS A 60 1.11 -12.13 9.79
N LEU A 61 0.70 -12.43 8.57
CA LEU A 61 -0.70 -12.71 8.23
C LEU A 61 -0.99 -14.20 8.42
N SER A 62 -1.91 -14.52 9.32
CA SER A 62 -2.35 -15.89 9.54
C SER A 62 -3.03 -16.47 8.30
N PRO A 63 -3.02 -17.80 8.10
CA PRO A 63 -3.85 -18.40 7.05
C PRO A 63 -5.33 -18.02 7.22
N PRO A 64 -6.07 -17.79 6.14
CA PRO A 64 -7.49 -17.41 6.24
C PRO A 64 -8.34 -18.37 7.07
N ALA A 65 -8.09 -19.69 6.95
CA ALA A 65 -8.80 -20.71 7.71
C ALA A 65 -8.54 -20.66 9.24
N ALA A 66 -7.46 -20.02 9.68
CA ALA A 66 -7.18 -19.81 11.10
C ALA A 66 -8.02 -18.68 11.71
N ILE A 67 -8.56 -17.79 10.89
CA ILE A 67 -9.45 -16.73 11.34
C ILE A 67 -10.86 -17.30 11.56
N GLU A 68 -11.37 -17.97 10.56
CA GLU A 68 -12.63 -18.70 10.61
C GLU A 68 -12.57 -19.92 9.67
N PRO A 69 -13.06 -21.10 10.11
CA PRO A 69 -13.13 -22.26 9.23
C PRO A 69 -13.93 -21.98 7.95
N GLY A 70 -13.38 -22.39 6.81
CA GLY A 70 -14.00 -22.15 5.51
C GLY A 70 -13.47 -20.95 4.76
N MET A 71 -12.74 -20.04 5.41
CA MET A 71 -12.09 -18.92 4.73
C MET A 71 -10.86 -19.43 3.95
N THR A 72 -10.73 -18.98 2.72
CA THR A 72 -9.69 -19.46 1.80
C THR A 72 -8.84 -18.37 1.20
N HIS A 73 -9.34 -17.14 1.15
CA HIS A 73 -8.69 -16.01 0.48
C HIS A 73 -8.74 -14.74 1.32
N TYR A 74 -7.78 -13.88 1.08
CA TYR A 74 -7.84 -12.47 1.48
C TYR A 74 -8.12 -11.63 0.26
N ILE A 75 -9.16 -10.81 0.32
CA ILE A 75 -9.60 -9.98 -0.80
C ILE A 75 -9.39 -8.50 -0.48
N VAL A 76 -8.83 -7.78 -1.43
CA VAL A 76 -8.68 -6.33 -1.37
C VAL A 76 -9.88 -5.67 -2.02
N TRP A 77 -10.50 -4.75 -1.30
CA TRP A 77 -11.65 -3.97 -1.72
C TRP A 77 -11.29 -2.50 -1.79
N PHE A 78 -11.77 -1.83 -2.82
CA PHE A 78 -11.75 -0.38 -2.91
C PHE A 78 -13.16 0.18 -2.77
N SER A 79 -13.30 1.26 -2.01
CA SER A 79 -14.57 2.00 -1.95
C SER A 79 -14.31 3.50 -1.98
N VAL A 80 -15.18 4.20 -2.67
CA VAL A 80 -15.29 5.66 -2.60
C VAL A 80 -16.26 6.00 -1.47
N VAL A 81 -16.05 7.13 -0.81
CA VAL A 81 -16.93 7.57 0.29
C VAL A 81 -18.39 7.60 -0.16
N GLY A 82 -19.24 6.86 0.55
CA GLY A 82 -20.67 6.75 0.24
C GLY A 82 -21.04 5.72 -0.82
N GLU A 83 -20.09 4.99 -1.35
CA GLU A 83 -20.30 3.91 -2.31
C GLU A 83 -20.01 2.53 -1.72
N TYR A 84 -20.58 1.51 -2.34
CA TYR A 84 -20.33 0.12 -1.94
C TYR A 84 -18.89 -0.29 -2.29
N PRO A 85 -18.25 -1.13 -1.45
CA PRO A 85 -16.94 -1.70 -1.76
C PRO A 85 -16.98 -2.54 -3.02
N VAL A 86 -15.95 -2.37 -3.85
CA VAL A 86 -15.75 -3.13 -5.08
C VAL A 86 -14.54 -4.05 -4.91
N PRO A 87 -14.70 -5.37 -5.13
CA PRO A 87 -13.57 -6.30 -5.03
C PRO A 87 -12.56 -6.02 -6.15
N GLN A 88 -11.28 -5.98 -5.79
CA GLN A 88 -10.21 -5.74 -6.75
C GLN A 88 -9.49 -7.04 -7.11
N GLN A 89 -8.82 -7.63 -6.14
CA GLN A 89 -8.13 -8.90 -6.31
C GLN A 89 -7.84 -9.57 -4.97
N ALA A 90 -7.55 -10.86 -5.02
CA ALA A 90 -7.03 -11.59 -3.87
C ALA A 90 -5.58 -11.19 -3.61
N LEU A 91 -5.17 -11.18 -2.34
CA LEU A 91 -3.77 -11.14 -1.99
C LEU A 91 -3.09 -12.42 -2.48
N GLU A 92 -1.92 -12.29 -3.08
CA GLU A 92 -1.00 -13.41 -3.25
C GLU A 92 -0.46 -13.79 -1.87
N TYR A 93 -1.06 -14.80 -1.27
CA TYR A 93 -0.75 -15.23 0.09
C TYR A 93 0.24 -16.39 0.08
N ASP A 94 1.33 -16.23 0.81
CA ASP A 94 2.33 -17.26 1.06
C ASP A 94 2.21 -17.74 2.53
N ALA A 95 1.80 -19.00 2.71
CA ALA A 95 1.61 -19.57 4.02
C ALA A 95 2.92 -19.85 4.76
N GLU A 96 4.03 -20.07 4.05
CA GLU A 96 5.34 -20.33 4.66
C GLU A 96 5.92 -19.04 5.25
N THR A 97 5.87 -17.94 4.53
CA THR A 97 6.37 -16.63 4.97
C THR A 97 5.32 -15.82 5.71
N ARG A 98 4.05 -16.23 5.65
CA ARG A 98 2.89 -15.53 6.22
C ARG A 98 2.77 -14.08 5.70
N THR A 99 2.98 -13.92 4.42
CA THR A 99 2.90 -12.64 3.73
C THR A 99 1.80 -12.63 2.69
N GLY A 100 1.22 -11.48 2.47
CA GLY A 100 0.24 -11.26 1.40
C GLY A 100 0.58 -10.00 0.62
N ARG A 101 0.46 -10.05 -0.71
CA ARG A 101 0.79 -8.93 -1.59
C ARG A 101 -0.24 -8.76 -2.69
N ALA A 102 -0.47 -7.51 -3.08
CA ALA A 102 -1.27 -7.17 -4.25
C ALA A 102 -0.78 -5.87 -4.87
N SER A 103 -0.91 -5.75 -6.18
CA SER A 103 -0.61 -4.53 -6.93
C SER A 103 -1.79 -4.23 -7.85
N ILE A 104 -2.47 -3.12 -7.59
CA ILE A 104 -3.76 -2.82 -8.17
C ILE A 104 -3.72 -1.44 -8.83
N PRO A 105 -3.83 -1.34 -10.16
CA PRO A 105 -3.93 -0.05 -10.83
C PRO A 105 -5.30 0.58 -10.58
N THR A 106 -5.33 1.89 -10.37
CA THR A 106 -6.57 2.64 -10.20
C THR A 106 -6.42 4.08 -10.68
N SER A 107 -7.53 4.66 -11.11
CA SER A 107 -7.64 6.09 -11.40
C SER A 107 -8.25 6.89 -10.24
N LEU A 108 -8.67 6.21 -9.17
CA LEU A 108 -9.22 6.85 -7.99
C LEU A 108 -8.12 7.59 -7.22
N ARG A 109 -8.39 8.84 -6.84
CA ARG A 109 -7.46 9.68 -6.07
C ARG A 109 -7.67 9.58 -4.58
N GLU A 110 -8.90 9.32 -4.20
CA GLU A 110 -9.32 9.12 -2.83
C GLU A 110 -10.12 7.82 -2.74
N LEU A 111 -9.71 6.93 -1.87
CA LEU A 111 -10.38 5.64 -1.69
C LEU A 111 -10.11 5.07 -0.31
N ASP A 112 -11.01 4.22 0.11
CA ASP A 112 -10.80 3.37 1.26
C ASP A 112 -10.39 1.99 0.79
N VAL A 113 -9.28 1.50 1.31
CA VAL A 113 -8.79 0.14 1.09
C VAL A 113 -9.22 -0.71 2.26
N ARG A 114 -9.84 -1.86 1.98
CA ARG A 114 -10.22 -2.84 2.98
C ARG A 114 -9.73 -4.20 2.55
N ILE A 115 -9.24 -4.98 3.50
CA ILE A 115 -8.84 -6.37 3.29
C ILE A 115 -9.73 -7.23 4.17
N THR A 116 -10.38 -8.22 3.58
CA THR A 116 -11.26 -9.17 4.29
C THR A 116 -10.85 -10.61 4.03
N ALA A 117 -11.19 -11.51 4.96
CA ALA A 117 -11.11 -12.95 4.74
C ALA A 117 -12.41 -13.42 4.09
N GLU A 118 -12.32 -14.21 3.03
CA GLU A 118 -13.44 -14.66 2.20
C GLU A 118 -13.37 -16.16 1.92
N GLN A 119 -14.52 -16.73 1.59
CA GLN A 119 -14.64 -18.16 1.24
C GLN A 119 -14.27 -18.45 -0.22
N SER A 120 -14.23 -17.43 -1.07
CA SER A 120 -13.89 -17.57 -2.47
C SER A 120 -13.01 -16.42 -2.96
N GLU A 121 -12.37 -16.63 -4.10
CA GLU A 121 -11.54 -15.62 -4.76
C GLU A 121 -12.37 -14.49 -5.40
N ASN A 122 -13.64 -14.74 -5.70
CA ASN A 122 -14.52 -13.79 -6.39
C ASN A 122 -15.81 -13.50 -5.60
N PRO A 123 -15.72 -12.96 -4.39
CA PRO A 123 -16.90 -12.61 -3.60
C PRO A 123 -17.60 -11.40 -4.22
N THR A 124 -18.91 -11.31 -4.06
CA THR A 124 -19.73 -10.18 -4.51
C THR A 124 -19.87 -9.10 -3.45
N GLN A 125 -19.75 -9.47 -2.18
CA GLN A 125 -19.83 -8.58 -1.03
C GLN A 125 -18.75 -8.93 0.00
N PRO A 126 -18.17 -7.93 0.68
CA PRO A 126 -17.20 -8.21 1.72
C PRO A 126 -17.86 -8.88 2.93
N SER A 127 -17.15 -9.85 3.51
CA SER A 127 -17.51 -10.42 4.80
C SER A 127 -17.29 -9.41 5.93
N ASP A 128 -17.77 -9.75 7.13
CA ASP A 128 -17.54 -8.97 8.34
C ASP A 128 -16.12 -9.17 8.92
N LEU A 129 -15.36 -10.10 8.35
CA LEU A 129 -13.99 -10.41 8.79
C LEU A 129 -12.98 -9.45 8.19
N VAL A 130 -13.02 -8.21 8.64
CA VAL A 130 -12.09 -7.16 8.22
C VAL A 130 -10.74 -7.38 8.89
N ILE A 131 -9.73 -7.59 8.09
CA ILE A 131 -8.35 -7.86 8.52
C ILE A 131 -7.58 -6.58 8.75
N ALA A 132 -7.68 -5.65 7.81
CA ALA A 132 -7.08 -4.34 7.89
C ALA A 132 -7.85 -3.37 6.98
N SER A 133 -7.77 -2.10 7.29
CA SER A 133 -8.34 -1.03 6.45
C SER A 133 -7.52 0.25 6.56
N GLN A 134 -7.50 1.03 5.48
CA GLN A 134 -6.82 2.30 5.44
C GLN A 134 -7.51 3.25 4.46
N LYS A 135 -7.58 4.51 4.83
CA LYS A 135 -8.06 5.60 3.97
C LYS A 135 -6.88 6.20 3.22
N ILE A 136 -7.00 6.28 1.90
CA ILE A 136 -6.02 6.90 1.04
C ILE A 136 -6.60 8.22 0.55
N ARG A 137 -5.86 9.30 0.79
CA ARG A 137 -6.22 10.65 0.37
C ARG A 137 -5.02 11.27 -0.32
N GLU A 138 -5.20 11.69 -1.56
CA GLU A 138 -4.17 12.47 -2.25
C GLU A 138 -4.09 13.86 -1.62
N LYS A 139 -2.87 14.29 -1.30
CA LYS A 139 -2.61 15.64 -0.80
C LYS A 139 -2.38 16.60 -1.96
#